data_675a51e8a7740c04eb5b197a663bfdf8
#
_entry.id   675a51e8a7740c04eb5b197a663bfdf8
#
_cell.length_a   1.000
_cell.length_b   1.000
_cell.length_c   1.000
_cell.angle_alpha   90.00
_cell.angle_beta   90.00
_cell.angle_gamma   90.00
#
_symmetry.space_group_name_H-M   'P 1'
#
loop_
_entity.id
_entity.type
_entity.pdbx_description
1 polymer ?
#
loop_
_entity_poly.entity_id
_entity_poly.type
_entity_poly.pdbx_seq_one_letter_code
_entity_poly.pdbx_strand_id
1 'polypeptide(L)'
;MNKKELVSKLASETDMTLKDSEKMLNAFINVVEDELGDGGNVRLVGFGSFVVKERAARKGVDPRTKKPIDIPAKKVPKFVPGKQLKEKVL
;
A
#
# COMPACT_ATOMS: atom_id res chain seq x y z
N MET A 1 -0.86 3.87 16.06
CA MET A 1 -1.44 2.51 16.15
C MET A 1 -0.57 1.55 15.36
N ASN A 2 -0.19 0.45 15.96
CA ASN A 2 0.56 -0.59 15.27
C ASN A 2 -0.36 -1.74 14.83
N LYS A 3 0.20 -2.77 14.20
CA LYS A 3 -0.58 -3.91 13.69
C LYS A 3 -1.34 -4.63 14.81
N LYS A 4 -0.71 -4.82 15.96
CA LYS A 4 -1.32 -5.51 17.11
C LYS A 4 -2.53 -4.73 17.64
N GLU A 5 -2.41 -3.42 17.74
CA GLU A 5 -3.51 -2.56 18.18
C GLU A 5 -4.63 -2.52 17.13
N LEU A 6 -4.28 -2.54 15.85
CA LEU A 6 -5.26 -2.60 14.77
C LEU A 6 -6.06 -3.90 14.84
N VAL A 7 -5.40 -5.04 15.06
CA VAL A 7 -6.07 -6.34 15.21
C VAL A 7 -7.04 -6.31 16.40
N SER A 8 -6.65 -5.73 17.53
CA SER A 8 -7.52 -5.58 18.69
C SER A 8 -8.76 -4.77 18.38
N LYS A 9 -8.61 -3.66 17.66
CA LYS A 9 -9.73 -2.83 17.24
C LYS A 9 -10.65 -3.53 16.26
N LEU A 10 -10.09 -4.25 15.31
CA LEU A 10 -10.87 -5.03 14.35
C LEU A 10 -11.69 -6.11 15.04
N ALA A 11 -11.10 -6.78 16.02
CA ALA A 11 -11.79 -7.80 16.82
C ALA A 11 -12.99 -7.19 17.56
N SER A 12 -12.78 -6.02 18.15
CA SER A 12 -13.83 -5.29 18.87
C SER A 12 -14.96 -4.84 17.95
N GLU A 13 -14.64 -4.32 16.78
CA GLU A 13 -15.63 -3.82 15.81
C GLU A 13 -16.46 -4.95 15.17
N THR A 14 -15.89 -6.14 15.07
CA THR A 14 -16.52 -7.27 14.35
C THR A 14 -17.06 -8.36 15.25
N ASP A 15 -16.84 -8.26 16.57
CA ASP A 15 -17.12 -9.32 17.54
C ASP A 15 -16.41 -10.63 17.21
N MET A 16 -15.31 -10.55 16.44
CA MET A 16 -14.46 -11.68 16.14
C MET A 16 -13.40 -11.88 17.21
N THR A 17 -12.83 -13.08 17.28
CA THR A 17 -11.70 -13.32 18.14
C THR A 17 -10.45 -12.59 17.65
N LEU A 18 -9.47 -12.38 18.53
CA LEU A 18 -8.18 -11.80 18.13
C LEU A 18 -7.52 -12.65 17.07
N LYS A 19 -7.57 -13.97 17.20
CA LYS A 19 -6.98 -14.91 16.27
C LYS A 19 -7.59 -14.78 14.88
N ASP A 20 -8.92 -14.74 14.79
CA ASP A 20 -9.63 -14.63 13.51
C ASP A 20 -9.40 -13.26 12.88
N SER A 21 -9.37 -12.21 13.68
CA SER A 21 -9.11 -10.85 13.19
C SER A 21 -7.70 -10.72 12.63
N GLU A 22 -6.71 -11.30 13.28
CA GLU A 22 -5.34 -11.34 12.78
C GLU A 22 -5.23 -12.12 11.48
N LYS A 23 -5.90 -13.26 11.42
CA LYS A 23 -5.93 -14.11 10.21
C LYS A 23 -6.55 -13.35 9.04
N MET A 24 -7.65 -12.64 9.29
CA MET A 24 -8.32 -11.85 8.26
C MET A 24 -7.43 -10.72 7.76
N LEU A 25 -6.80 -9.98 8.66
CA LEU A 25 -5.91 -8.89 8.28
C LEU A 25 -4.70 -9.40 7.48
N ASN A 26 -4.09 -10.49 7.90
CA ASN A 26 -2.98 -11.09 7.18
C ASN A 26 -3.40 -11.55 5.78
N ALA A 27 -4.57 -12.15 5.65
CA ALA A 27 -5.11 -12.55 4.36
C ALA A 27 -5.34 -11.34 3.45
N PHE A 28 -5.89 -10.26 3.99
CA PHE A 28 -6.10 -9.01 3.25
C PHE A 28 -4.79 -8.45 2.72
N ILE A 29 -3.77 -8.39 3.57
CA ILE A 29 -2.44 -7.90 3.16
C ILE A 29 -1.86 -8.75 2.05
N ASN A 30 -1.94 -10.08 2.19
CA ASN A 30 -1.42 -11.00 1.19
C ASN A 30 -2.14 -10.85 -0.16
N VAL A 31 -3.46 -10.70 -0.14
CA VAL A 31 -4.24 -10.49 -1.37
C VAL A 31 -3.84 -9.20 -2.06
N VAL A 32 -3.68 -8.11 -1.30
CA VAL A 32 -3.23 -6.83 -1.85
C VAL A 32 -1.83 -6.94 -2.45
N GLU A 33 -0.91 -7.56 -1.72
CA GLU A 33 0.47 -7.75 -2.19
C GLU A 33 0.53 -8.56 -3.49
N ASP A 34 -0.22 -9.66 -3.55
CA ASP A 34 -0.24 -10.54 -4.73
C ASP A 34 -0.84 -9.82 -5.94
N GLU A 35 -1.94 -9.09 -5.74
CA GLU A 35 -2.58 -8.36 -6.83
C GLU A 35 -1.66 -7.27 -7.40
N LEU A 36 -0.99 -6.52 -6.54
CA LEU A 36 -0.04 -5.50 -6.96
C LEU A 36 1.20 -6.12 -7.60
N GLY A 37 1.65 -7.27 -7.08
CA GLY A 37 2.77 -8.01 -7.65
C GLY A 37 2.50 -8.48 -9.08
N ASP A 38 1.25 -8.77 -9.40
CA ASP A 38 0.82 -9.17 -10.74
C ASP A 38 0.52 -7.96 -11.66
N GLY A 39 0.75 -6.75 -11.17
CA GLY A 39 0.52 -5.52 -11.94
C GLY A 39 -0.90 -5.01 -11.90
N GLY A 40 -1.75 -5.61 -11.07
CA GLY A 40 -3.13 -5.14 -10.88
C GLY A 40 -3.25 -4.04 -9.83
N ASN A 41 -4.48 -3.77 -9.44
CA ASN A 41 -4.78 -2.79 -8.40
C ASN A 41 -5.91 -3.32 -7.51
N VAL A 42 -6.05 -2.70 -6.34
CA VAL A 42 -7.16 -3.00 -5.41
C VAL A 42 -7.87 -1.68 -5.11
N ARG A 43 -9.11 -1.58 -5.53
CA ARG A 43 -9.92 -0.36 -5.32
C ARG A 43 -10.98 -0.62 -4.26
N LEU A 44 -10.95 0.18 -3.20
CA LEU A 44 -11.94 0.15 -2.14
C LEU A 44 -12.74 1.44 -2.20
N VAL A 45 -13.95 1.35 -2.73
CA VAL A 45 -14.81 2.52 -2.95
C VAL A 45 -15.01 3.29 -1.64
N GLY A 46 -14.76 4.60 -1.69
CA GLY A 46 -14.88 5.48 -0.53
C GLY A 46 -13.64 5.55 0.36
N PHE A 47 -12.81 4.53 0.34
CA PHE A 47 -11.58 4.50 1.14
C PHE A 47 -10.35 4.91 0.35
N GLY A 48 -10.09 4.23 -0.75
CA GLY A 48 -8.92 4.50 -1.58
C GLY A 48 -8.55 3.32 -2.44
N SER A 49 -7.43 3.46 -3.13
CA SER A 49 -6.96 2.43 -4.05
C SER A 49 -5.49 2.15 -3.84
N PHE A 50 -5.13 0.87 -3.86
CA PHE A 50 -3.74 0.43 -3.92
C PHE A 50 -3.40 0.22 -5.39
N VAL A 51 -2.39 0.93 -5.87
CA VAL A 51 -2.00 0.92 -7.28
C VAL A 51 -0.50 0.75 -7.41
N VAL A 52 -0.07 0.35 -8.60
CA VAL A 52 1.36 0.30 -8.93
C VAL A 52 1.65 1.45 -9.87
N LYS A 53 2.61 2.28 -9.49
CA LYS A 53 3.11 3.36 -10.34
C LYS A 53 4.43 2.91 -10.95
N GLU A 54 4.59 3.19 -12.24
CA GLU A 54 5.83 2.90 -12.94
C GLU A 54 6.59 4.20 -13.15
N ARG A 55 7.84 4.21 -12.68
CA ARG A 55 8.76 5.30 -12.97
C ARG A 55 9.58 4.90 -14.19
N ALA A 56 9.54 5.73 -15.24
CA ALA A 56 10.34 5.50 -16.42
C ALA A 56 11.84 5.57 -16.10
N ALA A 57 12.64 4.83 -16.86
CA ALA A 57 14.09 4.97 -16.79
C ALA A 57 14.47 6.41 -17.11
N ARG A 58 15.43 6.94 -16.38
CA ARG A 58 15.91 8.31 -16.59
C ARG A 58 17.42 8.38 -16.40
N LYS A 59 18.01 9.47 -16.90
CA LYS A 59 19.42 9.76 -16.65
C LYS A 59 19.53 10.69 -15.43
N GLY A 60 20.44 10.36 -14.56
CA GLY A 60 20.75 11.15 -13.38
C GLY A 60 22.23 11.46 -13.32
N VAL A 61 22.67 12.04 -12.21
CA VAL A 61 24.07 12.37 -11.97
C VAL A 61 24.46 11.76 -10.63
N ASP A 62 25.59 11.03 -10.63
CA ASP A 62 26.15 10.50 -9.39
C ASP A 62 26.65 11.65 -8.52
N PRO A 63 26.12 11.84 -7.31
CA PRO A 63 26.53 12.96 -6.45
C PRO A 63 27.98 12.91 -6.01
N ARG A 64 28.62 11.72 -6.03
CA ARG A 64 30.04 11.57 -5.65
C ARG A 64 30.99 11.90 -6.78
N THR A 65 30.71 11.40 -7.98
CA THR A 65 31.61 11.52 -9.13
C THR A 65 31.16 12.56 -10.14
N LYS A 66 29.92 13.06 -10.02
CA LYS A 66 29.27 13.96 -10.97
C LYS A 66 29.21 13.41 -12.40
N LYS A 67 29.35 12.09 -12.54
CA LYS A 67 29.21 11.42 -13.83
C LYS A 67 27.74 11.07 -14.09
N PRO A 68 27.32 11.06 -15.37
CA PRO A 68 25.97 10.62 -15.69
C PRO A 68 25.80 9.14 -15.36
N ILE A 69 24.65 8.81 -14.76
CA ILE A 69 24.25 7.44 -14.46
C ILE A 69 22.88 7.17 -15.05
N ASP A 70 22.63 5.90 -15.39
CA ASP A 70 21.32 5.47 -15.84
C ASP A 70 20.52 4.96 -14.63
N ILE A 71 19.37 5.60 -14.36
CA ILE A 71 18.45 5.16 -13.32
C ILE A 71 17.40 4.27 -14.01
N PRO A 72 17.35 2.96 -13.68
CA PRO A 72 16.44 2.04 -14.36
C PRO A 72 14.97 2.34 -14.03
N ALA A 73 14.07 1.89 -14.89
CA ALA A 73 12.65 1.92 -14.62
C ALA A 73 12.33 1.15 -13.35
N LYS A 74 11.38 1.64 -12.56
CA LYS A 74 11.03 1.05 -11.29
C LYS A 74 9.53 1.05 -11.10
N LYS A 75 8.98 -0.06 -10.58
CA LYS A 75 7.58 -0.16 -10.17
C LYS A 75 7.49 0.11 -8.67
N VAL A 76 6.57 0.97 -8.27
CA VAL A 76 6.40 1.38 -6.87
C VAL A 76 4.93 1.23 -6.48
N PRO A 77 4.64 0.50 -5.39
CA PRO A 77 3.27 0.45 -4.89
C PRO A 77 2.90 1.79 -4.26
N LYS A 78 1.65 2.20 -4.48
CA LYS A 78 1.13 3.45 -3.93
C LYS A 78 -0.28 3.28 -3.42
N PHE A 79 -0.63 4.02 -2.37
CA PHE A 79 -2.00 4.15 -1.91
C PHE A 79 -2.52 5.53 -2.30
N VAL A 80 -3.64 5.56 -3.02
CA VAL A 80 -4.32 6.80 -3.41
C VAL A 80 -5.58 6.92 -2.56
N PRO A 81 -5.63 7.87 -1.61
CA PRO A 81 -6.80 8.01 -0.75
C PRO A 81 -8.04 8.43 -1.53
N GLY A 82 -9.19 7.88 -1.14
CA GLY A 82 -10.47 8.23 -1.73
C GLY A 82 -11.04 9.50 -1.10
N LYS A 83 -12.12 9.99 -1.70
CA LYS A 83 -12.77 11.23 -1.28
C LYS A 83 -13.21 11.20 0.19
N GLN A 84 -13.88 10.12 0.61
CA GLN A 84 -14.39 10.00 1.97
C GLN A 84 -13.24 10.00 3.01
N LEU A 85 -12.14 9.33 2.71
CA LEU A 85 -10.99 9.32 3.60
C LEU A 85 -10.37 10.71 3.71
N LYS A 86 -10.23 11.42 2.59
CA LYS A 86 -9.71 12.79 2.58
C LYS A 86 -10.56 13.72 3.43
N GLU A 87 -11.89 13.63 3.30
CA GLU A 87 -12.83 14.44 4.07
C GLU A 87 -12.74 14.14 5.57
N LYS A 88 -12.51 12.89 5.92
CA LYS A 88 -12.39 12.45 7.32
C LYS A 88 -11.18 13.06 8.02
N VAL A 89 -10.12 13.33 7.27
CA VAL A 89 -8.84 13.83 7.80
C VAL A 89 -8.76 15.35 7.85
N LEU A 90 -9.60 16.03 7.08
CA LEU A 90 -9.63 17.50 7.02
C LEU A 90 -9.96 18.15 8.36
#